data_87dfa35e0a74959882ee7805485048f0
#
_entry.id   87dfa35e0a74959882ee7805485048f0
#
_cell.length_a   1.000
_cell.length_b   1.000
_cell.length_c   1.000
_cell.angle_alpha   90.00
_cell.angle_beta   90.00
_cell.angle_gamma   90.00
#
_symmetry.space_group_name_H-M   'P 1'
#
loop_
_entity.id
_entity.type
_entity.pdbx_description
1 polymer ?
#
loop_
_entity_poly.entity_id
_entity_poly.type
_entity_poly.pdbx_seq_one_letter_code
_entity_poly.pdbx_strand_id
1 'polypeptide(L)'
;LNSSFFTVNINSDFISNINISNIVYDYATEYAKRISNTHSYISNSDQLDVELKYNYSENNAIGWLDRIELNARRSLRMNTGFLNFRDVESVGDSELGKFEIKNSNSSTRVWDVTDPKNVKMMNTSLNGSVLSFIDSISSLNHYCAFNNSFVKPNLLGKIENQNLHNISLDVNYAIISHPSFLSEANRLLEIHEYYD
;
A
#
# COMPACT_ATOMS: atom_id res chain seq x y z
N LEU A 1 9.35 28.91 -19.68
CA LEU A 1 9.64 27.64 -19.01
C LEU A 1 8.55 26.65 -19.40
N ASN A 2 8.90 25.61 -20.13
CA ASN A 2 7.95 24.66 -20.66
C ASN A 2 7.61 23.61 -19.55
N SER A 3 6.32 23.37 -19.34
CA SER A 3 5.85 22.34 -18.41
C SER A 3 6.12 20.94 -18.96
N SER A 4 6.51 20.01 -18.11
CA SER A 4 6.54 18.59 -18.42
C SER A 4 5.21 17.93 -18.07
N PHE A 5 4.93 16.77 -18.64
CA PHE A 5 3.71 16.03 -18.34
C PHE A 5 3.91 14.53 -18.52
N PHE A 6 3.11 13.75 -17.81
CA PHE A 6 2.96 12.33 -18.07
C PHE A 6 1.70 12.08 -18.88
N THR A 7 1.84 11.33 -19.98
CA THR A 7 0.70 10.75 -20.68
C THR A 7 0.35 9.43 -20.04
N VAL A 8 -0.91 9.23 -19.74
CA VAL A 8 -1.46 7.98 -19.16
C VAL A 8 -2.30 7.30 -20.22
N ASN A 9 -1.95 6.06 -20.53
CA ASN A 9 -2.76 5.17 -21.37
C ASN A 9 -3.11 3.89 -20.58
N ILE A 10 -4.28 3.32 -20.84
CA ILE A 10 -4.71 2.02 -20.32
C ILE A 10 -5.22 1.19 -21.49
N ASN A 11 -4.65 0.00 -21.70
CA ASN A 11 -4.96 -0.89 -22.84
C ASN A 11 -4.90 -0.15 -24.19
N SER A 12 -3.92 0.73 -24.35
CA SER A 12 -3.75 1.62 -25.51
C SER A 12 -4.76 2.75 -25.64
N ASP A 13 -5.77 2.84 -24.77
CA ASP A 13 -6.68 4.00 -24.74
C ASP A 13 -6.00 5.18 -24.03
N PHE A 14 -6.05 6.35 -24.65
CA PHE A 14 -5.59 7.58 -24.01
C PHE A 14 -6.54 7.97 -22.87
N ILE A 15 -6.01 8.16 -21.68
CA ILE A 15 -6.77 8.56 -20.52
C ILE A 15 -6.61 10.05 -20.22
N SER A 16 -5.37 10.51 -20.03
CA SER A 16 -5.11 11.91 -19.71
C SER A 16 -3.65 12.29 -19.86
N ASN A 17 -3.40 13.61 -19.82
CA ASN A 17 -2.09 14.17 -19.55
C ASN A 17 -2.05 14.76 -18.14
N ILE A 18 -1.08 14.34 -17.35
CA ILE A 18 -0.84 14.85 -16.01
C ILE A 18 0.25 15.91 -16.10
N ASN A 19 -0.14 17.18 -16.10
CA ASN A 19 0.78 18.29 -16.21
C ASN A 19 1.50 18.56 -14.88
N ILE A 20 2.80 18.72 -14.93
CA ILE A 20 3.65 19.08 -13.79
C ILE A 20 4.19 20.48 -14.02
N SER A 21 3.88 21.40 -13.10
CA SER A 21 4.40 22.77 -13.19
C SER A 21 5.91 22.81 -12.92
N ASN A 22 6.57 23.74 -13.56
CA ASN A 22 8.01 23.95 -13.40
C ASN A 22 8.39 24.29 -11.97
N ILE A 23 9.61 23.93 -11.62
CA ILE A 23 10.25 24.37 -10.39
C ILE A 23 10.92 25.72 -10.67
N VAL A 24 10.68 26.68 -9.81
CA VAL A 24 11.46 27.91 -9.77
C VAL A 24 12.70 27.59 -8.94
N TYR A 25 13.89 27.74 -9.53
CA TYR A 25 15.14 27.44 -8.85
C TYR A 25 15.44 28.52 -7.81
N ASP A 26 15.08 28.23 -6.55
CA ASP A 26 15.42 29.04 -5.39
C ASP A 26 15.83 28.07 -4.27
N TYR A 27 16.80 28.44 -3.42
CA TYR A 27 17.28 27.60 -2.34
C TYR A 27 16.20 27.23 -1.31
N ALA A 28 15.12 28.00 -1.24
CA ALA A 28 14.00 27.80 -0.33
C ALA A 28 12.83 27.02 -0.98
N THR A 29 12.91 26.65 -2.28
CA THR A 29 11.81 25.93 -2.95
C THR A 29 11.96 24.42 -2.88
N GLU A 30 10.84 23.72 -3.05
CA GLU A 30 10.83 22.26 -3.15
C GLU A 30 11.69 21.78 -4.33
N TYR A 31 12.47 20.74 -4.12
CA TYR A 31 13.31 20.13 -5.15
C TYR A 31 12.50 19.48 -6.28
N ALA A 32 11.30 19.01 -6.02
CA ALA A 32 10.39 18.40 -6.98
C ALA A 32 8.94 18.77 -6.70
N LYS A 33 8.14 18.91 -7.75
CA LYS A 33 6.68 19.07 -7.62
C LYS A 33 6.02 17.71 -7.62
N ARG A 34 5.15 17.48 -6.63
CA ARG A 34 4.34 16.27 -6.51
C ARG A 34 2.94 16.52 -7.05
N ILE A 35 2.44 15.57 -7.82
CA ILE A 35 1.06 15.54 -8.27
C ILE A 35 0.49 14.13 -8.13
N SER A 36 -0.80 14.05 -7.80
CA SER A 36 -1.55 12.80 -7.76
C SER A 36 -2.84 12.99 -8.53
N ASN A 37 -3.17 12.02 -9.40
CA ASN A 37 -4.41 12.00 -10.15
C ASN A 37 -5.10 10.65 -10.01
N THR A 38 -6.41 10.64 -10.07
CA THR A 38 -7.23 9.45 -10.05
C THR A 38 -8.10 9.41 -11.30
N HIS A 39 -8.15 8.27 -11.95
CA HIS A 39 -8.92 8.05 -13.16
C HIS A 39 -9.81 6.82 -13.00
N SER A 40 -11.01 6.89 -13.57
CA SER A 40 -11.89 5.74 -13.68
C SER A 40 -11.78 5.17 -15.09
N TYR A 41 -11.70 3.83 -15.21
CA TYR A 41 -11.62 3.13 -16.47
C TYR A 41 -12.49 1.88 -16.43
N ILE A 42 -13.25 1.63 -17.50
CA ILE A 42 -14.05 0.42 -17.64
C ILE A 42 -13.30 -0.52 -18.58
N SER A 43 -12.79 -1.61 -18.04
CA SER A 43 -12.07 -2.61 -18.81
C SER A 43 -13.02 -3.69 -19.36
N ASN A 44 -12.83 -4.04 -20.62
CA ASN A 44 -13.45 -5.21 -21.25
C ASN A 44 -12.53 -6.45 -21.19
N SER A 45 -11.39 -6.33 -20.53
CA SER A 45 -10.37 -7.38 -20.36
C SER A 45 -10.09 -7.62 -18.89
N ASP A 46 -9.69 -8.83 -18.53
CA ASP A 46 -9.18 -9.22 -17.23
C ASP A 46 -7.69 -8.89 -17.06
N GLN A 47 -7.06 -8.37 -18.10
CA GLN A 47 -5.70 -7.85 -18.09
C GLN A 47 -5.71 -6.35 -18.35
N LEU A 48 -4.97 -5.60 -17.52
CA LEU A 48 -4.77 -4.17 -17.67
C LEU A 48 -3.30 -3.90 -17.98
N ASP A 49 -3.07 -3.19 -19.08
CA ASP A 49 -1.77 -2.64 -19.44
C ASP A 49 -1.80 -1.13 -19.18
N VAL A 50 -0.98 -0.67 -18.23
CA VAL A 50 -0.90 0.74 -17.83
C VAL A 50 0.41 1.31 -18.32
N GLU A 51 0.35 2.21 -19.29
CA GLU A 51 1.50 2.91 -19.81
C GLU A 51 1.55 4.35 -19.27
N LEU A 52 2.70 4.71 -18.69
CA LEU A 52 3.03 6.09 -18.36
C LEU A 52 4.22 6.55 -19.18
N LYS A 53 4.00 7.60 -19.99
CA LYS A 53 5.05 8.19 -20.81
C LYS A 53 5.38 9.60 -20.30
N TYR A 54 6.62 9.83 -19.89
CA TYR A 54 7.08 11.16 -19.53
C TYR A 54 7.43 11.98 -20.77
N ASN A 55 6.84 13.15 -20.88
CA ASN A 55 7.03 14.10 -21.97
C ASN A 55 7.67 15.36 -21.39
N TYR A 56 8.78 15.77 -21.96
CA TYR A 56 9.56 16.92 -21.52
C TYR A 56 10.10 17.71 -22.73
N SER A 57 10.33 18.98 -22.54
CA SER A 57 10.90 19.87 -23.57
C SER A 57 12.36 20.22 -23.32
N GLU A 58 12.85 19.97 -22.09
CA GLU A 58 14.23 20.32 -21.69
C GLU A 58 15.01 19.04 -21.39
N ASN A 59 16.23 18.94 -21.95
CA ASN A 59 17.04 17.70 -21.83
C ASN A 59 17.44 17.32 -20.41
N ASN A 60 17.33 18.24 -19.46
CA ASN A 60 17.62 17.98 -18.03
C ASN A 60 16.37 17.81 -17.16
N ALA A 61 15.19 17.77 -17.76
CA ALA A 61 13.96 17.52 -17.03
C ALA A 61 13.87 16.04 -16.59
N ILE A 62 13.60 15.80 -15.33
CA ILE A 62 13.49 14.46 -14.74
C ILE A 62 12.10 14.31 -14.13
N GLY A 63 11.45 13.21 -14.44
CA GLY A 63 10.17 12.81 -13.85
C GLY A 63 10.32 11.49 -13.09
N TRP A 64 9.74 11.41 -11.90
CA TRP A 64 9.71 10.19 -11.09
C TRP A 64 8.29 9.70 -10.95
N LEU A 65 8.10 8.40 -11.07
CA LEU A 65 6.88 7.71 -10.68
C LEU A 65 7.03 7.27 -9.23
N ASP A 66 6.20 7.82 -8.34
CA ASP A 66 6.16 7.42 -6.93
C ASP A 66 5.45 6.06 -6.78
N ARG A 67 4.19 5.99 -7.25
CA ARG A 67 3.39 4.76 -7.19
C ARG A 67 2.21 4.77 -8.16
N ILE A 68 1.72 3.59 -8.45
CA ILE A 68 0.44 3.35 -9.10
C ILE A 68 -0.43 2.58 -8.12
N GLU A 69 -1.64 3.06 -7.88
CA GLU A 69 -2.65 2.36 -7.07
C GLU A 69 -3.79 1.93 -7.99
N LEU A 70 -4.15 0.65 -7.95
CA LEU A 70 -5.26 0.10 -8.69
C LEU A 70 -6.33 -0.41 -7.72
N ASN A 71 -7.54 0.15 -7.83
CA ASN A 71 -8.72 -0.38 -7.18
C ASN A 71 -9.65 -0.95 -8.25
N ALA A 72 -9.86 -2.26 -8.24
CA ALA A 72 -10.69 -2.92 -9.24
C ALA A 72 -11.73 -3.83 -8.58
N ARG A 73 -12.99 -3.72 -9.03
CA ARG A 73 -13.99 -4.71 -8.70
C ARG A 73 -13.90 -5.88 -9.67
N ARG A 74 -13.68 -7.09 -9.16
CA ARG A 74 -13.53 -8.30 -9.96
C ARG A 74 -14.29 -9.48 -9.38
N SER A 75 -14.54 -10.50 -10.20
CA SER A 75 -15.03 -11.79 -9.68
C SER A 75 -14.04 -12.36 -8.67
N LEU A 76 -14.52 -12.81 -7.52
CA LEU A 76 -13.70 -13.49 -6.53
C LEU A 76 -13.34 -14.89 -7.04
N ARG A 77 -12.03 -15.16 -7.16
CA ARG A 77 -11.50 -16.42 -7.69
C ARG A 77 -10.15 -16.74 -7.05
N MET A 78 -10.01 -17.98 -6.59
CA MET A 78 -8.74 -18.49 -6.04
C MET A 78 -7.79 -18.88 -7.19
N ASN A 79 -6.90 -17.98 -7.59
CA ASN A 79 -5.92 -18.24 -8.65
C ASN A 79 -4.54 -18.65 -8.12
N THR A 80 -4.15 -18.17 -6.93
CA THR A 80 -2.81 -18.34 -6.36
C THR A 80 -2.80 -19.03 -4.99
N GLY A 81 -3.92 -19.61 -4.57
CA GLY A 81 -4.05 -20.18 -3.22
C GLY A 81 -4.24 -19.15 -2.11
N PHE A 82 -4.26 -17.86 -2.45
CA PHE A 82 -4.48 -16.74 -1.54
C PHE A 82 -5.24 -15.61 -2.26
N LEU A 83 -6.22 -14.99 -1.58
CA LEU A 83 -7.04 -13.90 -2.09
C LEU A 83 -7.42 -12.95 -0.97
N ASN A 84 -6.94 -11.72 -1.03
CA ASN A 84 -7.48 -10.62 -0.22
C ASN A 84 -8.53 -9.86 -1.02
N PHE A 85 -9.63 -9.51 -0.36
CA PHE A 85 -10.67 -8.72 -0.99
C PHE A 85 -11.50 -7.93 0.01
N ARG A 86 -12.10 -6.87 -0.50
CA ARG A 86 -13.16 -6.06 0.10
C ARG A 86 -14.02 -5.55 -1.05
N ASP A 87 -15.28 -5.26 -0.80
CA ASP A 87 -16.17 -4.74 -1.82
C ASP A 87 -16.91 -3.51 -1.30
N VAL A 88 -16.47 -2.33 -1.71
CA VAL A 88 -17.05 -1.05 -1.30
C VAL A 88 -18.49 -0.92 -1.79
N GLU A 89 -18.79 -1.48 -2.97
CA GLU A 89 -20.13 -1.40 -3.56
C GLU A 89 -21.13 -2.39 -2.92
N SER A 90 -20.65 -3.36 -2.15
CA SER A 90 -21.54 -4.24 -1.39
C SER A 90 -22.07 -3.59 -0.13
N VAL A 91 -21.44 -2.51 0.36
CA VAL A 91 -21.85 -1.83 1.59
C VAL A 91 -23.16 -1.09 1.32
N GLY A 92 -24.17 -1.37 2.12
CA GLY A 92 -25.50 -0.77 1.95
C GLY A 92 -26.44 -1.03 3.13
N ASP A 93 -27.68 -0.62 2.93
CA ASP A 93 -28.75 -0.74 3.94
C ASP A 93 -29.21 -2.19 4.21
N SER A 94 -28.76 -3.15 3.38
CA SER A 94 -29.02 -4.57 3.63
C SER A 94 -28.12 -5.06 4.76
N GLU A 95 -28.68 -5.83 5.69
CA GLU A 95 -27.91 -6.33 6.83
C GLU A 95 -26.96 -7.46 6.45
N LEU A 96 -27.27 -8.24 5.41
CA LEU A 96 -26.52 -9.43 5.02
C LEU A 96 -26.18 -9.45 3.54
N GLY A 97 -24.94 -9.81 3.22
CA GLY A 97 -24.44 -10.07 1.88
C GLY A 97 -23.91 -11.49 1.72
N LYS A 98 -24.14 -12.07 0.53
CA LYS A 98 -23.56 -13.37 0.17
C LYS A 98 -22.35 -13.16 -0.74
N PHE A 99 -21.21 -13.73 -0.36
CA PHE A 99 -19.99 -13.73 -1.14
C PHE A 99 -19.75 -15.12 -1.74
N GLU A 100 -19.32 -15.18 -3.00
CA GLU A 100 -19.02 -16.41 -3.71
C GLU A 100 -17.60 -16.37 -4.29
N ILE A 101 -16.77 -17.35 -3.93
CA ILE A 101 -15.38 -17.47 -4.34
C ILE A 101 -15.23 -18.68 -5.24
N LYS A 102 -14.95 -18.48 -6.51
CA LYS A 102 -14.74 -19.53 -7.51
C LYS A 102 -13.36 -20.16 -7.39
N ASN A 103 -13.16 -21.34 -7.99
CA ASN A 103 -11.92 -22.12 -7.95
C ASN A 103 -11.47 -22.45 -6.52
N SER A 104 -12.41 -22.59 -5.62
CA SER A 104 -12.19 -23.02 -4.24
C SER A 104 -12.22 -24.54 -4.11
N ASN A 105 -11.70 -25.06 -3.03
CA ASN A 105 -11.71 -26.48 -2.68
C ASN A 105 -11.96 -26.69 -1.17
N SER A 106 -11.96 -27.94 -0.72
CA SER A 106 -12.23 -28.29 0.68
C SER A 106 -11.19 -27.76 1.69
N SER A 107 -10.00 -27.35 1.20
CA SER A 107 -8.96 -26.74 2.05
C SER A 107 -9.08 -25.22 2.14
N THR A 108 -9.92 -24.60 1.30
CA THR A 108 -10.11 -23.14 1.30
C THR A 108 -10.78 -22.69 2.61
N ARG A 109 -10.21 -21.69 3.24
CA ARG A 109 -10.73 -21.01 4.43
C ARG A 109 -10.89 -19.53 4.13
N VAL A 110 -11.84 -18.89 4.80
CA VAL A 110 -12.07 -17.44 4.73
C VAL A 110 -11.99 -16.86 6.12
N TRP A 111 -11.19 -15.83 6.27
CA TRP A 111 -11.12 -15.04 7.50
C TRP A 111 -11.60 -13.61 7.23
N ASP A 112 -12.41 -13.10 8.16
CA ASP A 112 -12.62 -11.68 8.33
C ASP A 112 -11.41 -11.12 9.08
N VAL A 113 -10.67 -10.22 8.40
CA VAL A 113 -9.46 -9.56 8.89
C VAL A 113 -9.66 -8.05 9.05
N THR A 114 -10.90 -7.61 9.14
CA THR A 114 -11.28 -6.20 9.32
C THR A 114 -10.61 -5.62 10.57
N ASP A 115 -10.64 -6.36 11.66
CA ASP A 115 -9.83 -6.08 12.85
C ASP A 115 -8.67 -7.09 12.94
N PRO A 116 -7.42 -6.68 12.65
CA PRO A 116 -6.28 -7.58 12.67
C PRO A 116 -5.95 -8.14 14.06
N LYS A 117 -6.50 -7.55 15.13
CA LYS A 117 -6.35 -8.04 16.49
C LYS A 117 -7.45 -9.04 16.90
N ASN A 118 -8.52 -9.12 16.10
CA ASN A 118 -9.68 -9.97 16.38
C ASN A 118 -10.18 -10.64 15.11
N VAL A 119 -9.30 -11.42 14.48
CA VAL A 119 -9.60 -12.16 13.24
C VAL A 119 -10.64 -13.23 13.50
N LYS A 120 -11.63 -13.35 12.59
CA LYS A 120 -12.72 -14.31 12.71
C LYS A 120 -12.73 -15.27 11.51
N MET A 121 -12.90 -16.56 11.76
CA MET A 121 -13.10 -17.53 10.70
C MET A 121 -14.58 -17.52 10.27
N MET A 122 -14.81 -17.37 8.96
CA MET A 122 -16.16 -17.37 8.39
C MET A 122 -16.71 -18.79 8.26
N ASN A 123 -18.01 -18.93 8.51
CA ASN A 123 -18.72 -20.16 8.21
C ASN A 123 -18.96 -20.24 6.70
N THR A 124 -18.39 -21.25 6.06
CA THR A 124 -18.40 -21.40 4.61
C THR A 124 -19.13 -22.66 4.16
N SER A 125 -19.75 -22.61 2.99
CA SER A 125 -20.35 -23.75 2.30
C SER A 125 -19.71 -23.92 0.94
N LEU A 126 -19.24 -25.14 0.62
CA LEU A 126 -18.61 -25.48 -0.64
C LEU A 126 -19.61 -26.27 -1.51
N ASN A 127 -19.90 -25.76 -2.72
CA ASN A 127 -20.69 -26.45 -3.74
C ASN A 127 -19.86 -26.56 -5.03
N GLY A 128 -19.39 -27.76 -5.37
CA GLY A 128 -18.43 -27.98 -6.43
C GLY A 128 -17.13 -27.20 -6.17
N SER A 129 -16.82 -26.23 -7.00
CA SER A 129 -15.64 -25.36 -6.86
C SER A 129 -15.99 -23.92 -6.40
N VAL A 130 -17.21 -23.70 -5.91
CA VAL A 130 -17.67 -22.40 -5.42
C VAL A 130 -17.83 -22.46 -3.91
N LEU A 131 -17.01 -21.71 -3.19
CA LEU A 131 -17.15 -21.49 -1.76
C LEU A 131 -18.02 -20.27 -1.52
N SER A 132 -19.02 -20.39 -0.67
CA SER A 132 -19.87 -19.25 -0.30
C SER A 132 -19.90 -19.03 1.21
N PHE A 133 -20.06 -17.77 1.62
CA PHE A 133 -20.34 -17.37 2.99
C PHE A 133 -21.27 -16.15 3.01
N ILE A 134 -21.88 -15.91 4.15
CA ILE A 134 -22.78 -14.78 4.39
C ILE A 134 -22.20 -13.97 5.55
N ASP A 135 -22.20 -12.64 5.42
CA ASP A 135 -21.78 -11.75 6.48
C ASP A 135 -22.57 -10.45 6.45
N SER A 136 -22.48 -9.66 7.53
CA SER A 136 -23.04 -8.31 7.57
C SER A 136 -22.31 -7.39 6.58
N ILE A 137 -23.07 -6.61 5.84
CA ILE A 137 -22.56 -5.61 4.89
C ILE A 137 -22.91 -4.18 5.29
N SER A 138 -23.30 -3.96 6.52
CA SER A 138 -23.56 -2.62 7.07
C SER A 138 -22.30 -1.75 7.16
N SER A 139 -21.12 -2.36 7.09
CA SER A 139 -19.82 -1.69 7.04
C SER A 139 -18.89 -2.41 6.07
N LEU A 140 -17.82 -1.72 5.65
CA LEU A 140 -16.82 -2.32 4.78
C LEU A 140 -15.96 -3.32 5.54
N ASN A 141 -16.14 -4.60 5.24
CA ASN A 141 -15.34 -5.68 5.79
C ASN A 141 -14.18 -6.07 4.85
N HIS A 142 -13.11 -6.57 5.43
CA HIS A 142 -11.93 -7.03 4.72
C HIS A 142 -11.75 -8.53 4.96
N TYR A 143 -11.68 -9.30 3.89
CA TYR A 143 -11.58 -10.75 3.95
C TYR A 143 -10.28 -11.26 3.34
N CYS A 144 -9.81 -12.37 3.88
CA CYS A 144 -8.71 -13.15 3.36
C CYS A 144 -9.15 -14.59 3.12
N ALA A 145 -9.15 -15.05 1.88
CA ALA A 145 -9.34 -16.45 1.55
C ALA A 145 -8.00 -17.12 1.23
N PHE A 146 -7.76 -18.32 1.72
CA PHE A 146 -6.52 -19.06 1.51
C PHE A 146 -6.72 -20.57 1.56
N ASN A 147 -5.84 -21.29 0.88
CA ASN A 147 -5.78 -22.76 0.93
C ASN A 147 -4.66 -23.14 1.88
N ASN A 148 -4.91 -23.78 2.97
CA ASN A 148 -3.99 -24.34 4.00
C ASN A 148 -2.47 -24.06 3.85
N SER A 149 -2.09 -23.06 3.09
CA SER A 149 -0.71 -22.65 2.86
C SER A 149 -0.46 -21.35 3.63
N PHE A 150 0.35 -21.44 4.66
CA PHE A 150 0.71 -20.28 5.49
C PHE A 150 2.12 -19.81 5.11
N VAL A 151 2.26 -18.51 4.95
CA VAL A 151 3.58 -17.89 4.81
C VAL A 151 4.31 -18.04 6.15
N LYS A 152 5.48 -18.66 6.12
CA LYS A 152 6.33 -18.75 7.31
C LYS A 152 7.18 -17.50 7.41
N PRO A 153 7.20 -16.81 8.56
CA PRO A 153 8.09 -15.67 8.74
C PRO A 153 9.55 -16.14 8.76
N ASN A 154 10.42 -15.37 8.13
CA ASN A 154 11.86 -15.54 8.28
C ASN A 154 12.33 -14.90 9.57
N LEU A 155 13.00 -15.68 10.41
CA LEU A 155 13.68 -15.15 11.58
C LEU A 155 14.95 -14.39 11.12
N LEU A 156 14.93 -13.07 11.22
CA LEU A 156 16.08 -12.22 10.88
C LEU A 156 17.11 -12.15 12.00
N GLY A 157 16.74 -12.49 13.21
CA GLY A 157 17.60 -12.46 14.38
C GLY A 157 16.90 -11.91 15.62
N LYS A 158 17.63 -11.93 16.74
CA LYS A 158 17.19 -11.30 17.98
C LYS A 158 17.61 -9.83 17.96
N ILE A 159 16.68 -8.94 18.26
CA ILE A 159 17.00 -7.54 18.49
C ILE A 159 17.44 -7.40 19.94
N GLU A 160 18.64 -6.83 20.16
CA GLU A 160 19.11 -6.49 21.50
C GLU A 160 18.15 -5.47 22.13
N ASN A 161 17.91 -5.64 23.43
CA ASN A 161 17.08 -4.69 24.15
C ASN A 161 17.83 -3.35 24.28
N GLN A 162 17.32 -2.33 23.60
CA GLN A 162 17.88 -0.98 23.63
C GLN A 162 17.58 -0.23 24.93
N ASN A 163 16.80 -0.83 25.82
CA ASN A 163 16.46 -0.29 27.16
C ASN A 163 15.87 1.13 27.12
N LEU A 164 15.10 1.44 26.09
CA LEU A 164 14.56 2.79 25.85
C LEU A 164 13.61 3.27 26.96
N HIS A 165 13.02 2.35 27.74
CA HIS A 165 12.14 2.69 28.86
C HIS A 165 12.90 3.06 30.17
N ASN A 166 14.19 2.79 30.21
CA ASN A 166 15.03 3.08 31.38
C ASN A 166 15.94 4.29 31.15
N ILE A 167 15.59 5.14 30.20
CA ILE A 167 16.28 6.42 29.98
C ILE A 167 15.89 7.35 31.12
N SER A 168 16.88 7.98 31.75
CA SER A 168 16.62 9.01 32.77
C SER A 168 15.74 10.11 32.22
N LEU A 169 14.79 10.60 33.04
CA LEU A 169 13.94 11.73 32.69
C LEU A 169 14.71 13.06 32.63
N ASP A 170 15.96 13.07 33.06
CA ASP A 170 16.85 14.26 33.06
C ASP A 170 17.64 14.41 31.75
N VAL A 171 17.17 13.81 30.65
CA VAL A 171 17.79 13.99 29.34
C VAL A 171 17.40 15.35 28.77
N ASN A 172 18.34 16.27 28.68
CA ASN A 172 18.14 17.62 28.13
C ASN A 172 18.43 17.68 26.62
N TYR A 173 19.20 16.71 26.11
CA TYR A 173 19.63 16.70 24.73
C TYR A 173 19.67 15.26 24.18
N ALA A 174 19.16 15.05 22.96
CA ALA A 174 19.17 13.75 22.31
C ALA A 174 19.56 13.89 20.84
N ILE A 175 20.51 13.07 20.39
CA ILE A 175 20.94 13.01 18.99
C ILE A 175 20.43 11.73 18.37
N ILE A 176 19.66 11.86 17.27
CA ILE A 176 19.25 10.73 16.44
C ILE A 176 20.14 10.72 15.21
N SER A 177 20.93 9.66 15.04
CA SER A 177 21.92 9.57 13.98
C SER A 177 21.87 8.21 13.28
N HIS A 178 22.13 8.20 11.99
CA HIS A 178 22.40 6.96 11.26
C HIS A 178 23.75 6.37 11.74
N PRO A 179 23.91 5.02 11.82
CA PRO A 179 25.15 4.39 12.31
C PRO A 179 26.44 4.88 11.64
N SER A 180 26.38 5.25 10.36
CA SER A 180 27.56 5.79 9.63
C SER A 180 28.05 7.15 10.13
N PHE A 181 27.26 7.87 10.93
CA PHE A 181 27.58 9.20 11.45
C PHE A 181 27.73 9.23 12.97
N LEU A 182 27.81 8.06 13.61
CA LEU A 182 27.92 7.98 15.08
C LEU A 182 29.15 8.66 15.63
N SER A 183 30.30 8.62 14.91
CA SER A 183 31.50 9.31 15.32
C SER A 183 31.32 10.82 15.41
N GLU A 184 30.64 11.40 14.41
CA GLU A 184 30.36 12.84 14.38
C GLU A 184 29.29 13.24 15.39
N ALA A 185 28.29 12.38 15.58
CA ALA A 185 27.27 12.57 16.60
C ALA A 185 27.88 12.57 18.01
N ASN A 186 28.85 11.67 18.31
CA ASN A 186 29.54 11.66 19.59
C ASN A 186 30.42 12.90 19.80
N ARG A 187 31.11 13.39 18.76
CA ARG A 187 31.84 14.66 18.85
C ARG A 187 30.95 15.85 19.19
N LEU A 188 29.73 15.87 18.63
CA LEU A 188 28.74 16.90 18.95
C LEU A 188 28.27 16.76 20.40
N LEU A 189 28.05 15.54 20.89
CA LEU A 189 27.71 15.28 22.29
C LEU A 189 28.78 15.77 23.24
N GLU A 190 30.07 15.47 23.00
CA GLU A 190 31.19 15.95 23.79
C GLU A 190 31.29 17.49 23.89
N ILE A 191 30.94 18.19 22.81
CA ILE A 191 30.85 19.65 22.78
C ILE A 191 29.78 20.16 23.74
N HIS A 192 28.56 19.54 23.69
CA HIS A 192 27.49 19.92 24.58
C HIS A 192 27.78 19.62 26.05
N GLU A 193 28.39 18.47 26.35
CA GLU A 193 28.80 18.14 27.72
C GLU A 193 29.86 19.11 28.28
N TYR A 194 30.65 19.73 27.40
CA TYR A 194 31.67 20.69 27.83
C TYR A 194 31.10 22.07 28.15
N TYR A 195 29.96 22.47 27.51
CA TYR A 195 29.39 23.83 27.63
C TYR A 195 28.18 23.90 28.57
N ASP A 196 27.60 22.77 28.96
CA ASP A 196 26.51 22.65 29.96
C ASP A 196 27.09 22.40 31.37
#